data_b1e1049867586b4cb4de78cbb4f8ae7d
#
_entry.id   b1e1049867586b4cb4de78cbb4f8ae7d
#
_cell.length_a   1.000
_cell.length_b   1.000
_cell.length_c   1.000
_cell.angle_alpha   90.00
_cell.angle_beta   90.00
_cell.angle_gamma   90.00
#
_symmetry.space_group_name_H-M   'P 1'
#
loop_
_entity.id
_entity.type
_entity.pdbx_description
1 polymer ?
#
loop_
_entity_poly.entity_id
_entity_poly.type
_entity_poly.pdbx_seq_one_letter_code
_entity_poly.pdbx_strand_id
1 'polypeptide(L)'
;VGKPGDKTVFVTEGPLKGDLAHALSGRTFLCVPGVNQSVNLMPVLNEMKELGTRFVYEAYDMDKLLRPVCQGDYSENCKECPCYRMDWKKQSIPCEKKQIKRDNINRGCNKLAEICKELGLEGKTLTWDTDTDGNWAENVKGVDDYLVALQHRE
;
A
#
# COMPACT_ATOMS: atom_id res chain seq x y z
N VAL A 1 -5.97 -14.38 5.26
CA VAL A 1 -7.31 -14.77 4.82
C VAL A 1 -7.19 -15.42 3.44
N GLY A 2 -7.80 -16.57 3.28
CA GLY A 2 -7.77 -17.31 2.04
C GLY A 2 -7.15 -18.68 2.21
N LYS A 3 -6.49 -19.17 1.16
CA LYS A 3 -5.96 -20.53 1.09
C LYS A 3 -4.44 -20.53 1.27
N PRO A 4 -3.92 -21.11 2.39
CA PRO A 4 -2.46 -21.25 2.55
C PRO A 4 -1.89 -22.09 1.39
N GLY A 5 -0.76 -21.63 0.88
CA GLY A 5 -0.10 -22.31 -0.24
C GLY A 5 -0.62 -21.93 -1.63
N ASP A 6 -1.55 -20.99 -1.75
CA ASP A 6 -1.90 -20.41 -3.03
C ASP A 6 -0.63 -19.93 -3.74
N LYS A 7 -0.55 -20.19 -5.04
CA LYS A 7 0.61 -19.84 -5.84
C LYS A 7 0.92 -18.33 -5.77
N THR A 8 -0.12 -17.51 -5.71
CA THR A 8 -0.01 -16.04 -5.60
C THR A 8 -0.73 -15.57 -4.35
N VAL A 9 -0.04 -14.78 -3.54
CA VAL A 9 -0.63 -14.14 -2.36
C VAL A 9 -0.38 -12.64 -2.40
N PHE A 10 -1.25 -11.89 -1.73
CA PHE A 10 -1.18 -10.43 -1.63
C PHE A 10 -0.93 -10.05 -0.18
N VAL A 11 -0.14 -9.03 0.03
CA VAL A 11 0.15 -8.51 1.38
C VAL A 11 -0.38 -7.08 1.47
N THR A 12 -1.20 -6.81 2.48
CA THR A 12 -1.75 -5.48 2.74
C THR A 12 -1.68 -5.14 4.23
N GLU A 13 -1.99 -3.90 4.56
CA GLU A 13 -2.05 -3.41 5.93
C GLU A 13 -3.48 -3.46 6.44
N GLY A 14 -3.65 -3.99 7.66
CA GLY A 14 -4.92 -4.01 8.37
C GLY A 14 -5.79 -5.22 8.07
N PRO A 15 -6.22 -5.95 9.13
CA PRO A 15 -7.01 -7.18 8.97
C PRO A 15 -8.35 -6.95 8.26
N LEU A 16 -9.06 -5.87 8.59
CA LEU A 16 -10.36 -5.58 7.96
C LEU A 16 -10.22 -5.31 6.46
N LYS A 17 -9.17 -4.61 6.08
CA LYS A 17 -8.87 -4.33 4.68
C LYS A 17 -8.61 -5.64 3.91
N GLY A 18 -7.79 -6.51 4.49
CA GLY A 18 -7.50 -7.81 3.88
C GLY A 18 -8.71 -8.72 3.79
N ASP A 19 -9.55 -8.75 4.83
CA ASP A 19 -10.78 -9.55 4.83
C ASP A 19 -11.73 -9.09 3.72
N LEU A 20 -11.94 -7.78 3.58
CA LEU A 20 -12.78 -7.24 2.52
C LEU A 20 -12.18 -7.51 1.13
N ALA A 21 -10.88 -7.31 0.98
CA ALA A 21 -10.21 -7.58 -0.29
C ALA A 21 -10.32 -9.05 -0.69
N HIS A 22 -10.17 -9.96 0.27
CA HIS A 22 -10.38 -11.39 0.03
C HIS A 22 -11.82 -11.68 -0.40
N ALA A 23 -12.79 -11.14 0.34
CA ALA A 23 -14.21 -11.36 0.03
C ALA A 23 -14.58 -10.88 -1.38
N LEU A 24 -14.03 -9.77 -1.83
CA LEU A 24 -14.34 -9.18 -3.12
C LEU A 24 -13.59 -9.83 -4.29
N SER A 25 -12.38 -10.35 -4.06
CA SER A 25 -11.52 -10.86 -5.12
C SER A 25 -11.38 -12.37 -5.17
N GLY A 26 -11.66 -13.06 -4.07
CA GLY A 26 -11.37 -14.48 -3.91
C GLY A 26 -9.87 -14.78 -3.76
N ARG A 27 -9.01 -13.76 -3.71
CA ARG A 27 -7.56 -13.92 -3.59
C ARG A 27 -7.13 -14.06 -2.14
N THR A 28 -6.00 -14.69 -1.92
CA THR A 28 -5.43 -14.86 -0.58
C THR A 28 -4.64 -13.63 -0.17
N PHE A 29 -4.97 -13.07 1.00
CA PHE A 29 -4.35 -11.89 1.57
C PHE A 29 -3.67 -12.19 2.90
N LEU A 30 -2.42 -11.74 3.04
CA LEU A 30 -1.75 -11.62 4.34
C LEU A 30 -1.89 -10.18 4.81
N CYS A 31 -2.24 -10.01 6.07
CA CYS A 31 -2.49 -8.68 6.64
C CYS A 31 -1.50 -8.41 7.74
N VAL A 32 -0.71 -7.34 7.59
CA VAL A 32 0.17 -6.86 8.65
C VAL A 32 -0.57 -5.81 9.48
N PRO A 33 -0.35 -5.73 10.81
CA PRO A 33 -1.01 -4.72 11.65
C PRO A 33 -0.66 -3.28 11.25
N GLY A 34 0.56 -3.07 10.75
CA GLY A 34 1.04 -1.81 10.19
C GLY A 34 2.19 -2.11 9.25
N VAL A 35 2.44 -1.22 8.28
CA VAL A 35 3.45 -1.47 7.23
C VAL A 35 4.87 -1.71 7.79
N ASN A 36 5.14 -1.19 8.98
CA ASN A 36 6.43 -1.38 9.65
C ASN A 36 6.37 -2.41 10.79
N GLN A 37 5.25 -3.15 10.92
CA GLN A 37 5.04 -4.19 11.92
C GLN A 37 5.01 -5.56 11.24
N SER A 38 6.13 -5.94 10.65
CA SER A 38 6.24 -7.13 9.79
C SER A 38 7.07 -8.25 10.42
N VAL A 39 7.22 -8.26 11.74
CA VAL A 39 8.08 -9.22 12.45
C VAL A 39 7.69 -10.69 12.17
N ASN A 40 6.40 -10.96 12.00
CA ASN A 40 5.90 -12.32 11.73
C ASN A 40 5.77 -12.62 10.22
N LEU A 41 6.06 -11.66 9.35
CA LEU A 41 5.82 -11.82 7.92
C LEU A 41 6.74 -12.86 7.30
N MET A 42 8.03 -12.83 7.67
CA MET A 42 9.01 -13.79 7.12
C MET A 42 8.69 -15.24 7.47
N PRO A 43 8.40 -15.59 8.75
CA PRO A 43 8.01 -16.95 9.07
C PRO A 43 6.76 -17.42 8.36
N VAL A 44 5.73 -16.56 8.27
CA VAL A 44 4.47 -16.90 7.60
C VAL A 44 4.68 -17.10 6.10
N LEU A 45 5.42 -16.22 5.44
CA LEU A 45 5.73 -16.37 4.01
C LEU A 45 6.59 -17.60 3.73
N ASN A 46 7.52 -17.92 4.62
CA ASN A 46 8.31 -19.13 4.49
C ASN A 46 7.43 -20.39 4.56
N GLU A 47 6.52 -20.44 5.51
CA GLU A 47 5.55 -21.54 5.63
C GLU A 47 4.68 -21.63 4.37
N MET A 48 4.18 -20.52 3.85
CA MET A 48 3.38 -20.50 2.63
C MET A 48 4.19 -20.95 1.42
N LYS A 49 5.46 -20.58 1.34
CA LYS A 49 6.37 -21.05 0.30
C LYS A 49 6.49 -22.58 0.30
N GLU A 50 6.65 -23.17 1.48
CA GLU A 50 6.72 -24.62 1.64
C GLU A 50 5.41 -25.31 1.19
N LEU A 51 4.29 -24.63 1.34
CA LEU A 51 2.99 -25.10 0.91
C LEU A 51 2.71 -24.87 -0.59
N GLY A 52 3.53 -24.13 -1.31
CA GLY A 52 3.42 -23.95 -2.75
C GLY A 52 3.40 -22.53 -3.27
N THR A 53 3.38 -21.51 -2.41
CA THR A 53 3.39 -20.10 -2.83
C THR A 53 4.69 -19.75 -3.54
N ARG A 54 4.57 -18.98 -4.64
CA ARG A 54 5.71 -18.54 -5.47
C ARG A 54 5.73 -17.03 -5.71
N PHE A 55 4.55 -16.41 -5.77
CA PHE A 55 4.41 -14.99 -6.11
C PHE A 55 3.79 -14.23 -4.95
N VAL A 56 4.36 -13.07 -4.63
CA VAL A 56 3.88 -12.20 -3.57
C VAL A 56 3.69 -10.80 -4.16
N TYR A 57 2.46 -10.28 -4.09
CA TYR A 57 2.15 -8.90 -4.49
C TYR A 57 2.08 -8.02 -3.26
N GLU A 58 2.88 -6.98 -3.25
CA GLU A 58 2.75 -5.92 -2.26
C GLU A 58 1.57 -5.04 -2.65
N ALA A 59 0.53 -5.08 -1.84
CA ALA A 59 -0.73 -4.36 -2.04
C ALA A 59 -0.98 -3.31 -0.95
N TYR A 60 0.09 -2.68 -0.47
CA TYR A 60 -0.01 -1.57 0.48
C TYR A 60 -0.63 -0.35 -0.18
N ASP A 61 -1.09 0.59 0.62
CA ASP A 61 -1.78 1.78 0.16
C ASP A 61 -0.98 2.57 -0.89
N MET A 62 -1.70 3.29 -1.72
CA MET A 62 -1.12 4.10 -2.81
C MET A 62 -0.27 5.27 -2.31
N ASP A 63 -0.24 5.54 -1.01
CA ASP A 63 0.68 6.51 -0.40
C ASP A 63 2.15 6.22 -0.73
N LYS A 64 2.48 5.01 -1.15
CA LYS A 64 3.82 4.67 -1.65
C LYS A 64 4.24 5.51 -2.86
N LEU A 65 3.27 6.04 -3.61
CA LEU A 65 3.49 6.93 -4.75
C LEU A 65 3.23 8.40 -4.43
N LEU A 66 2.99 8.74 -3.17
CA LEU A 66 2.61 10.08 -2.74
C LEU A 66 3.69 11.09 -3.14
N ARG A 67 3.30 12.16 -3.83
CA ARG A 67 4.20 13.26 -4.15
C ARG A 67 4.40 14.11 -2.90
N PRO A 68 5.64 14.31 -2.43
CA PRO A 68 5.90 15.03 -1.18
C PRO A 68 5.89 16.55 -1.38
N VAL A 69 4.87 17.07 -2.05
CA VAL A 69 4.70 18.49 -2.31
C VAL A 69 3.30 18.94 -1.89
N CYS A 70 3.20 20.20 -1.51
CA CYS A 70 1.92 20.78 -1.16
C CYS A 70 1.07 20.99 -2.43
N GLN A 71 -0.14 20.45 -2.42
CA GLN A 71 -1.11 20.58 -3.52
C GLN A 71 -2.30 21.46 -3.14
N GLY A 72 -2.21 22.18 -2.03
CA GLY A 72 -3.32 22.97 -1.52
C GLY A 72 -4.41 22.15 -0.85
N ASP A 73 -4.16 20.88 -0.59
CA ASP A 73 -5.05 19.91 0.06
C ASP A 73 -4.93 19.99 1.59
N TYR A 74 -5.19 21.14 2.16
CA TYR A 74 -4.97 21.40 3.58
C TYR A 74 -5.87 20.57 4.49
N SER A 75 -5.30 20.14 5.60
CA SER A 75 -5.98 19.43 6.68
C SER A 75 -5.77 20.16 8.00
N GLU A 76 -6.43 19.69 9.06
CA GLU A 76 -6.21 20.18 10.41
C GLU A 76 -4.73 20.20 10.81
N ASN A 77 -3.97 19.25 10.32
CA ASN A 77 -2.55 19.12 10.62
C ASN A 77 -1.66 20.16 9.91
N CYS A 78 -2.23 20.94 9.00
CA CYS A 78 -1.50 21.94 8.23
C CYS A 78 -1.52 23.35 8.87
N LYS A 79 -2.26 23.56 9.95
CA LYS A 79 -2.47 24.89 10.54
C LYS A 79 -1.19 25.64 10.89
N GLU A 80 -0.15 24.93 11.31
CA GLU A 80 1.14 25.51 11.65
C GLU A 80 2.12 25.53 10.47
N CYS A 81 1.74 24.98 9.34
CA CYS A 81 2.59 24.94 8.16
C CYS A 81 2.63 26.30 7.47
N PRO A 82 3.83 26.80 7.10
CA PRO A 82 3.95 28.07 6.37
C PRO A 82 3.13 28.10 5.07
N CYS A 83 3.00 26.96 4.40
CA CYS A 83 2.23 26.87 3.16
C CYS A 83 0.73 27.15 3.36
N TYR A 84 0.20 27.00 4.55
CA TYR A 84 -1.22 27.15 4.84
C TYR A 84 -1.76 28.54 4.48
N ARG A 85 -0.91 29.56 4.53
CA ARG A 85 -1.26 30.95 4.26
C ARG A 85 -0.80 31.44 2.88
N MET A 86 -0.21 30.55 2.06
CA MET A 86 0.38 30.90 0.77
C MET A 86 -0.46 30.34 -0.38
N ASP A 87 -1.52 31.07 -0.79
CA ASP A 87 -2.53 30.56 -1.70
C ASP A 87 -2.09 30.23 -3.12
N TRP A 88 -0.96 30.73 -3.60
CA TRP A 88 -0.65 30.68 -5.02
C TRP A 88 0.68 29.99 -5.38
N LYS A 89 1.50 29.61 -4.40
CA LYS A 89 2.80 28.96 -4.65
C LYS A 89 2.87 27.51 -4.15
N LYS A 90 1.73 26.90 -3.90
CA LYS A 90 1.62 25.64 -3.16
C LYS A 90 2.19 24.44 -3.89
N GLN A 91 2.08 24.43 -5.22
CA GLN A 91 2.32 23.24 -6.04
C GLN A 91 3.77 22.78 -6.12
N SER A 92 4.71 23.62 -5.77
CA SER A 92 6.14 23.28 -5.83
C SER A 92 6.84 23.32 -4.48
N ILE A 93 6.08 23.51 -3.38
CA ILE A 93 6.67 23.57 -2.04
C ILE A 93 6.73 22.18 -1.44
N PRO A 94 7.91 21.70 -1.01
CA PRO A 94 8.03 20.39 -0.36
C PRO A 94 7.15 20.31 0.89
N CYS A 95 6.49 19.16 1.06
CA CYS A 95 5.68 18.88 2.24
C CYS A 95 6.34 17.79 3.08
N GLU A 96 6.86 18.16 4.23
CA GLU A 96 7.54 17.24 5.14
C GLU A 96 6.62 16.11 5.63
N LYS A 97 5.37 16.44 5.94
CA LYS A 97 4.40 15.43 6.40
C LYS A 97 4.12 14.37 5.34
N LYS A 98 3.97 14.80 4.09
CA LYS A 98 3.80 13.86 2.97
C LYS A 98 5.06 13.03 2.73
N GLN A 99 6.23 13.64 2.89
CA GLN A 99 7.50 12.93 2.77
C GLN A 99 7.63 11.84 3.84
N ILE A 100 7.32 12.15 5.08
CA ILE A 100 7.36 11.18 6.19
C ILE A 100 6.39 10.03 5.93
N LYS A 101 5.18 10.34 5.50
CA LYS A 101 4.15 9.33 5.20
C LYS A 101 4.60 8.39 4.09
N ARG A 102 5.13 8.94 3.00
CA ARG A 102 5.67 8.17 1.88
C ARG A 102 6.85 7.31 2.31
N ASP A 103 7.78 7.87 3.08
CA ASP A 103 8.96 7.14 3.53
C ASP A 103 8.60 5.99 4.46
N ASN A 104 7.60 6.18 5.32
CA ASN A 104 7.13 5.13 6.21
C ASN A 104 6.56 3.94 5.44
N ILE A 105 5.71 4.20 4.47
CA ILE A 105 5.11 3.11 3.69
C ILE A 105 6.16 2.44 2.78
N ASN A 106 7.08 3.21 2.20
CA ASN A 106 8.13 2.66 1.35
C ASN A 106 9.11 1.78 2.14
N ARG A 107 9.37 2.09 3.40
CA ARG A 107 10.17 1.18 4.25
C ARG A 107 9.48 -0.18 4.40
N GLY A 108 8.17 -0.19 4.60
CA GLY A 108 7.40 -1.42 4.65
C GLY A 108 7.45 -2.20 3.33
N CYS A 109 7.30 -1.49 2.20
CA CYS A 109 7.40 -2.09 0.88
C CYS A 109 8.79 -2.70 0.64
N ASN A 110 9.85 -1.98 1.00
CA ASN A 110 11.22 -2.45 0.84
C ASN A 110 11.52 -3.66 1.73
N LYS A 111 11.00 -3.66 2.95
CA LYS A 111 11.15 -4.80 3.87
C LYS A 111 10.48 -6.05 3.30
N LEU A 112 9.30 -5.93 2.75
CA LEU A 112 8.61 -7.04 2.11
C LEU A 112 9.42 -7.56 0.91
N ALA A 113 9.95 -6.65 0.08
CA ALA A 113 10.79 -7.03 -1.06
C ALA A 113 12.04 -7.80 -0.62
N GLU A 114 12.69 -7.36 0.47
CA GLU A 114 13.86 -8.06 1.04
C GLU A 114 13.50 -9.47 1.53
N ILE A 115 12.37 -9.61 2.21
CA ILE A 115 11.89 -10.92 2.69
C ILE A 115 11.64 -11.86 1.51
N CYS A 116 10.97 -11.38 0.47
CA CYS A 116 10.73 -12.19 -0.74
C CYS A 116 12.04 -12.63 -1.38
N LYS A 117 13.02 -11.74 -1.46
CA LYS A 117 14.34 -12.04 -2.02
C LYS A 117 15.06 -13.12 -1.20
N GLU A 118 15.05 -13.01 0.11
CA GLU A 118 15.68 -14.00 1.00
C GLU A 118 15.04 -15.38 0.89
N LEU A 119 13.72 -15.42 0.72
CA LEU A 119 12.97 -16.67 0.61
C LEU A 119 12.93 -17.23 -0.81
N GLY A 120 13.43 -16.51 -1.81
CA GLY A 120 13.36 -16.95 -3.20
C GLY A 120 11.96 -16.84 -3.80
N LEU A 121 11.12 -15.98 -3.27
CA LEU A 121 9.80 -15.68 -3.81
C LEU A 121 9.88 -14.52 -4.80
N GLU A 122 9.02 -14.53 -5.83
CA GLU A 122 8.87 -13.37 -6.71
C GLU A 122 7.97 -12.33 -6.06
N GLY A 123 8.56 -11.20 -5.64
CA GLY A 123 7.83 -10.06 -5.10
C GLY A 123 7.60 -9.00 -6.16
N LYS A 124 6.37 -8.48 -6.22
CA LYS A 124 5.99 -7.39 -7.13
C LYS A 124 5.17 -6.35 -6.38
N THR A 125 5.34 -5.10 -6.77
CA THR A 125 4.51 -4.01 -6.25
C THR A 125 3.23 -3.89 -7.07
N LEU A 126 2.10 -3.86 -6.40
CA LEU A 126 0.80 -3.66 -7.03
C LEU A 126 0.39 -2.19 -6.93
N THR A 127 0.02 -1.61 -8.06
CA THR A 127 -0.54 -0.26 -8.14
C THR A 127 -1.85 -0.31 -8.92
N TRP A 128 -2.71 0.67 -8.70
CA TRP A 128 -4.02 0.75 -9.35
C TRP A 128 -4.47 2.19 -9.54
N ASP A 129 -5.34 2.42 -10.53
CA ASP A 129 -6.00 3.71 -10.79
C ASP A 129 -5.07 4.93 -10.78
N THR A 130 -3.89 4.78 -11.38
CA THR A 130 -2.97 5.90 -11.56
C THR A 130 -3.17 6.52 -12.93
N ASP A 131 -3.04 7.84 -13.00
CA ASP A 131 -2.98 8.56 -14.28
C ASP A 131 -1.55 8.54 -14.87
N THR A 132 -1.34 9.21 -15.98
CA THR A 132 -0.04 9.27 -16.64
C THR A 132 1.05 9.97 -15.82
N ASP A 133 0.65 10.80 -14.85
CA ASP A 133 1.57 11.51 -13.95
C ASP A 133 1.82 10.76 -12.64
N GLY A 134 1.24 9.58 -12.48
CA GLY A 134 1.38 8.75 -11.29
C GLY A 134 0.47 9.12 -10.13
N ASN A 135 -0.50 9.99 -10.34
CA ASN A 135 -1.51 10.31 -9.33
C ASN A 135 -2.61 9.26 -9.34
N TRP A 136 -3.23 9.02 -8.20
CA TRP A 136 -4.35 8.10 -8.08
C TRP A 136 -5.62 8.83 -7.63
N ALA A 137 -6.77 8.23 -7.91
CA ALA A 137 -8.03 8.77 -7.43
C ALA A 137 -8.08 8.68 -5.91
N GLU A 138 -8.50 9.76 -5.26
CA GLU A 138 -8.44 9.91 -3.79
C GLU A 138 -9.22 8.83 -3.04
N ASN A 139 -10.30 8.34 -3.64
CA ASN A 139 -11.15 7.33 -3.02
C ASN A 139 -10.67 5.88 -3.23
N VAL A 140 -9.52 5.67 -3.87
CA VAL A 140 -8.97 4.33 -4.13
C VAL A 140 -7.57 4.17 -3.53
N LYS A 141 -7.35 4.73 -2.37
CA LYS A 141 -6.07 4.68 -1.66
C LYS A 141 -5.67 3.26 -1.28
N GLY A 142 -6.60 2.48 -0.73
CA GLY A 142 -6.37 1.09 -0.33
C GLY A 142 -6.82 0.09 -1.38
N VAL A 143 -6.29 -1.13 -1.33
CA VAL A 143 -6.67 -2.20 -2.25
C VAL A 143 -8.15 -2.56 -2.12
N ASP A 144 -8.70 -2.49 -0.94
CA ASP A 144 -10.13 -2.70 -0.69
C ASP A 144 -10.99 -1.64 -1.38
N ASP A 145 -10.59 -0.38 -1.29
CA ASP A 145 -11.27 0.73 -1.99
C ASP A 145 -11.27 0.50 -3.50
N TYR A 146 -10.15 0.07 -4.03
CA TYR A 146 -10.02 -0.23 -5.46
C TYR A 146 -10.95 -1.38 -5.89
N LEU A 147 -11.02 -2.45 -5.11
CA LEU A 147 -11.87 -3.59 -5.42
C LEU A 147 -13.35 -3.23 -5.34
N VAL A 148 -13.75 -2.40 -4.37
CA VAL A 148 -15.12 -1.86 -4.30
C VAL A 148 -15.42 -1.02 -5.55
N ALA A 149 -14.49 -0.14 -5.95
CA ALA A 149 -14.67 0.69 -7.14
C ALA A 149 -14.82 -0.15 -8.41
N LEU A 150 -14.08 -1.25 -8.54
CA LEU A 150 -14.20 -2.15 -9.69
C LEU A 150 -15.60 -2.76 -9.80
N GLN A 151 -16.21 -3.12 -8.69
CA GLN A 151 -17.57 -3.67 -8.69
C GLN A 151 -18.61 -2.66 -9.19
N HIS A 152 -18.41 -1.39 -8.89
CA HIS A 152 -19.32 -0.32 -9.33
C HIS A 152 -19.12 0.11 -10.79
N ARG A 153 -18.04 -0.33 -11.43
CA ARG A 153 -17.76 -0.06 -12.86
C ARG A 153 -18.44 -1.08 -13.81
N GLU A 154 -18.89 -2.17 -13.26
CA GLU A 154 -19.66 -3.18 -14.00
C GLU A 154 -21.17 -2.79 -14.06
#